data_4c22897bfdb8a63445fae4f94ce1d5f8
#
_entry.id   4c22897bfdb8a63445fae4f94ce1d5f8
#
_cell.length_a   1.000
_cell.length_b   1.000
_cell.length_c   1.000
_cell.angle_alpha   90.00
_cell.angle_beta   90.00
_cell.angle_gamma   90.00
#
_symmetry.space_group_name_H-M   'P 1'
#
loop_
_entity.id
_entity.type
_entity.pdbx_description
1 polymer ?
#
loop_
_entity_poly.entity_id
_entity_poly.type
_entity_poly.pdbx_seq_one_letter_code
_entity_poly.pdbx_strand_id
1 'polypeptide(L)'
;MSVEASSPVAPSFESRVRGSLLGGALGDSLGYAVEFDSIAAIRAHYGSAGLTSFGQLDGESHFSDDTQMTLYTVDGLVEALEWANDGVAADEIACLWLAYLRWLGTQDVAVSASAPVPQPRWIDGQAVLRHRRAPGNACLSGLATGEMGTVARPVNPDSKGCGTVMRSAPFGLIPHISREAVYKLSSDAASLTHGHPSARLSAAAFSLLIHNLVAGSDIRSAATDALAYVNNVPTKAAELAERLEAALQLSAQPTMLGPEEMTAALGEGWVAEEALAVGLYAVLSTSATEPTEHFRRAIAVAINHSGDSDSTGSIAGNILGAYYGEECLPADWLEALEAPEVIRGMADSLLAVTTG
;
A
#
# COMPACT_ATOMS: atom_id res chain seq x y z
N MET A 1 -28.21 34.93 13.92
CA MET A 1 -26.75 34.83 13.81
C MET A 1 -26.49 33.48 13.16
N SER A 2 -26.21 33.48 11.87
CA SER A 2 -25.85 32.26 11.14
C SER A 2 -24.42 31.89 11.55
N VAL A 3 -24.24 30.75 12.16
CA VAL A 3 -22.93 30.15 12.38
C VAL A 3 -22.46 29.72 10.99
N GLU A 4 -21.53 30.46 10.40
CA GLU A 4 -20.79 29.99 9.22
C GLU A 4 -20.07 28.72 9.64
N ALA A 5 -20.49 27.57 9.09
CA ALA A 5 -19.72 26.34 9.19
C ALA A 5 -18.38 26.61 8.52
N SER A 6 -17.32 26.67 9.29
CA SER A 6 -15.96 26.76 8.76
C SER A 6 -15.73 25.53 7.86
N SER A 7 -15.36 25.75 6.62
CA SER A 7 -14.92 24.65 5.75
C SER A 7 -13.80 23.89 6.46
N PRO A 8 -13.84 22.55 6.49
CA PRO A 8 -12.77 21.78 7.13
C PRO A 8 -11.44 22.17 6.49
N VAL A 9 -10.45 22.44 7.35
CA VAL A 9 -9.08 22.76 6.91
C VAL A 9 -8.52 21.51 6.25
N ALA A 10 -7.96 21.65 5.06
CA ALA A 10 -7.31 20.53 4.38
C ALA A 10 -6.16 19.99 5.26
N PRO A 11 -5.98 18.66 5.36
CA PRO A 11 -4.91 18.06 6.16
C PRO A 11 -3.53 18.50 5.65
N SER A 12 -2.58 18.65 6.57
CA SER A 12 -1.20 18.99 6.23
C SER A 12 -0.51 17.84 5.50
N PHE A 13 0.61 18.13 4.84
CA PHE A 13 1.41 17.10 4.18
C PHE A 13 1.88 16.04 5.18
N GLU A 14 2.34 16.46 6.36
CA GLU A 14 2.78 15.56 7.43
C GLU A 14 1.66 14.64 7.91
N SER A 15 0.45 15.19 8.09
CA SER A 15 -0.72 14.41 8.46
C SER A 15 -1.08 13.38 7.38
N ARG A 16 -0.98 13.73 6.09
CA ARG A 16 -1.22 12.81 4.97
C ARG A 16 -0.19 11.68 4.91
N VAL A 17 1.09 11.97 5.16
CA VAL A 17 2.16 10.96 5.19
C VAL A 17 1.93 9.97 6.32
N ARG A 18 1.72 10.46 7.56
CA ARG A 18 1.43 9.61 8.71
C ARG A 18 0.11 8.86 8.52
N GLY A 19 -0.91 9.55 8.05
CA GLY A 19 -2.23 8.97 7.76
C GLY A 19 -2.15 7.83 6.76
N SER A 20 -1.40 7.98 5.68
CA SER A 20 -1.23 6.94 4.65
C SER A 20 -0.54 5.70 5.23
N LEU A 21 0.59 5.84 5.92
CA LEU A 21 1.34 4.69 6.43
C LEU A 21 0.60 3.98 7.57
N LEU A 22 0.05 4.72 8.53
CA LEU A 22 -0.74 4.14 9.62
C LEU A 22 -2.06 3.54 9.11
N GLY A 23 -2.72 4.23 8.18
CA GLY A 23 -3.97 3.75 7.59
C GLY A 23 -3.78 2.44 6.82
N GLY A 24 -2.68 2.33 6.07
CA GLY A 24 -2.30 1.08 5.40
C GLY A 24 -2.09 -0.05 6.41
N ALA A 25 -1.34 0.20 7.49
CA ALA A 25 -1.09 -0.79 8.53
C ALA A 25 -2.36 -1.22 9.28
N LEU A 26 -3.32 -0.31 9.49
CA LEU A 26 -4.63 -0.65 10.07
C LEU A 26 -5.43 -1.57 9.15
N GLY A 27 -5.45 -1.27 7.85
CA GLY A 27 -6.12 -2.11 6.85
C GLY A 27 -5.48 -3.48 6.69
N ASP A 28 -4.15 -3.53 6.61
CA ASP A 28 -3.34 -4.74 6.61
C ASP A 28 -3.64 -5.60 7.85
N SER A 29 -3.53 -5.05 9.05
CA SER A 29 -3.71 -5.82 10.31
C SER A 29 -5.10 -6.45 10.44
N LEU A 30 -6.16 -5.77 10.02
CA LEU A 30 -7.50 -6.34 10.01
C LEU A 30 -7.66 -7.36 8.89
N GLY A 31 -7.12 -7.08 7.71
CA GLY A 31 -7.17 -7.96 6.55
C GLY A 31 -6.41 -9.26 6.79
N TYR A 32 -5.22 -9.19 7.38
CA TYR A 32 -4.38 -10.34 7.71
C TYR A 32 -5.08 -11.35 8.63
N ALA A 33 -5.93 -10.87 9.52
CA ALA A 33 -6.71 -11.74 10.39
C ALA A 33 -7.70 -12.66 9.63
N VAL A 34 -8.02 -12.35 8.37
CA VAL A 34 -9.01 -13.07 7.54
C VAL A 34 -8.50 -13.41 6.13
N GLU A 35 -7.22 -13.15 5.83
CA GLU A 35 -6.61 -13.30 4.50
C GLU A 35 -6.86 -14.67 3.84
N PHE A 36 -6.76 -15.74 4.63
CA PHE A 36 -6.92 -17.10 4.10
C PHE A 36 -8.33 -17.68 4.30
N ASP A 37 -9.27 -16.86 4.76
CA ASP A 37 -10.64 -17.29 5.02
C ASP A 37 -11.56 -17.01 3.83
N SER A 38 -12.49 -17.92 3.57
CA SER A 38 -13.59 -17.60 2.67
C SER A 38 -14.56 -16.64 3.34
N ILE A 39 -15.28 -15.83 2.55
CA ILE A 39 -16.32 -14.92 3.07
C ILE A 39 -17.37 -15.69 3.90
N ALA A 40 -17.64 -16.95 3.59
CA ALA A 40 -18.53 -17.80 4.38
C ALA A 40 -17.93 -18.10 5.77
N ALA A 41 -16.62 -18.37 5.86
CA ALA A 41 -15.91 -18.57 7.13
C ALA A 41 -15.88 -17.28 7.95
N ILE A 42 -15.54 -16.15 7.32
CA ILE A 42 -15.54 -14.82 7.94
C ILE A 42 -16.91 -14.52 8.56
N ARG A 43 -17.99 -14.70 7.80
CA ARG A 43 -19.36 -14.49 8.31
C ARG A 43 -19.77 -15.47 9.40
N ALA A 44 -19.30 -16.71 9.35
CA ALA A 44 -19.56 -17.69 10.39
C ALA A 44 -18.90 -17.32 11.73
N HIS A 45 -17.71 -16.72 11.66
CA HIS A 45 -16.94 -16.33 12.84
C HIS A 45 -17.35 -14.95 13.40
N TYR A 46 -17.42 -13.93 12.54
CA TYR A 46 -17.65 -12.53 12.94
C TYR A 46 -19.10 -12.05 12.77
N GLY A 47 -19.99 -12.90 12.25
CA GLY A 47 -21.40 -12.53 11.97
C GLY A 47 -21.58 -12.02 10.54
N SER A 48 -22.82 -11.68 10.18
CA SER A 48 -23.22 -11.32 8.81
C SER A 48 -22.49 -10.11 8.23
N ALA A 49 -22.02 -9.19 9.08
CA ALA A 49 -21.26 -8.02 8.68
C ALA A 49 -19.76 -8.31 8.46
N GLY A 50 -19.28 -9.49 8.87
CA GLY A 50 -17.88 -9.85 8.85
C GLY A 50 -17.05 -9.15 9.94
N LEU A 51 -15.74 -9.08 9.74
CA LEU A 51 -14.80 -8.37 10.64
C LEU A 51 -14.87 -6.86 10.36
N THR A 52 -15.21 -6.07 11.35
CA THR A 52 -15.43 -4.62 11.22
C THR A 52 -14.65 -3.78 12.23
N SER A 53 -13.94 -4.42 13.16
CA SER A 53 -13.12 -3.70 14.15
C SER A 53 -12.12 -4.63 14.84
N PHE A 54 -11.03 -4.05 15.36
CA PHE A 54 -10.04 -4.77 16.17
C PHE A 54 -10.64 -5.41 17.43
N GLY A 55 -11.71 -4.82 17.99
CA GLY A 55 -12.39 -5.38 19.17
C GLY A 55 -13.07 -6.73 18.96
N GLN A 56 -13.13 -7.22 17.70
CA GLN A 56 -13.66 -8.55 17.37
C GLN A 56 -12.56 -9.62 17.25
N LEU A 57 -11.28 -9.23 17.26
CA LEU A 57 -10.17 -10.17 17.17
C LEU A 57 -10.03 -11.00 18.43
N ASP A 58 -9.72 -12.30 18.30
CA ASP A 58 -9.54 -13.22 19.42
C ASP A 58 -8.20 -13.04 20.18
N GLY A 59 -7.34 -12.14 19.71
CA GLY A 59 -6.00 -11.93 20.26
C GLY A 59 -5.41 -10.57 19.87
N GLU A 60 -4.09 -10.46 19.99
CA GLU A 60 -3.35 -9.27 19.54
C GLU A 60 -3.43 -9.14 18.01
N SER A 61 -3.52 -7.92 17.54
CA SER A 61 -3.45 -7.63 16.11
C SER A 61 -2.01 -7.72 15.63
N HIS A 62 -1.83 -8.21 14.42
CA HIS A 62 -0.53 -8.23 13.75
C HIS A 62 -0.68 -7.74 12.33
N PHE A 63 0.22 -6.89 11.88
CA PHE A 63 0.35 -6.58 10.47
C PHE A 63 1.17 -7.67 9.74
N SER A 64 0.98 -7.81 8.44
CA SER A 64 1.64 -8.80 7.59
C SER A 64 2.96 -8.27 6.98
N ASP A 65 3.48 -8.96 5.95
CA ASP A 65 4.61 -8.48 5.15
C ASP A 65 4.27 -7.22 4.34
N ASP A 66 3.02 -6.90 4.12
CA ASP A 66 2.55 -5.67 3.47
C ASP A 66 3.08 -4.42 4.19
N THR A 67 2.82 -4.31 5.49
CA THR A 67 3.35 -3.22 6.32
C THR A 67 4.86 -3.32 6.45
N GLN A 68 5.41 -4.52 6.69
CA GLN A 68 6.86 -4.69 6.79
C GLN A 68 7.55 -4.14 5.54
N MET A 69 7.17 -4.59 4.35
CA MET A 69 7.79 -4.15 3.10
C MET A 69 7.51 -2.68 2.77
N THR A 70 6.35 -2.15 3.16
CA THR A 70 6.06 -0.71 3.07
C THR A 70 7.07 0.10 3.88
N LEU A 71 7.35 -0.29 5.12
CA LEU A 71 8.33 0.41 5.97
C LEU A 71 9.76 0.28 5.43
N TYR A 72 10.15 -0.87 4.89
CA TYR A 72 11.44 -1.02 4.21
C TYR A 72 11.52 -0.25 2.87
N THR A 73 10.38 -0.03 2.19
CA THR A 73 10.33 0.90 1.05
C THR A 73 10.61 2.34 1.51
N VAL A 74 9.98 2.77 2.61
CA VAL A 74 10.26 4.08 3.21
C VAL A 74 11.74 4.21 3.56
N ASP A 75 12.34 3.20 4.20
CA ASP A 75 13.76 3.24 4.60
C ASP A 75 14.70 3.35 3.41
N GLY A 76 14.45 2.62 2.33
CA GLY A 76 15.24 2.74 1.10
C GLY A 76 15.11 4.12 0.43
N LEU A 77 13.90 4.71 0.46
CA LEU A 77 13.69 6.07 -0.04
C LEU A 77 14.37 7.11 0.85
N VAL A 78 14.31 6.95 2.17
CA VAL A 78 15.01 7.83 3.13
C VAL A 78 16.51 7.79 2.86
N GLU A 79 17.11 6.60 2.69
CA GLU A 79 18.54 6.45 2.38
C GLU A 79 18.92 7.19 1.08
N ALA A 80 18.13 7.04 0.01
CA ALA A 80 18.39 7.71 -1.26
C ALA A 80 18.28 9.24 -1.13
N LEU A 81 17.29 9.73 -0.37
CA LEU A 81 17.08 11.16 -0.15
C LEU A 81 18.14 11.77 0.78
N GLU A 82 18.62 11.05 1.78
CA GLU A 82 19.77 11.46 2.61
C GLU A 82 20.99 11.73 1.73
N TRP A 83 21.35 10.79 0.85
CA TRP A 83 22.46 11.00 -0.10
C TRP A 83 22.24 12.21 -1.01
N ALA A 84 21.02 12.37 -1.55
CA ALA A 84 20.70 13.50 -2.41
C ALA A 84 20.79 14.84 -1.67
N ASN A 85 20.34 14.90 -0.42
CA ASN A 85 20.43 16.09 0.44
C ASN A 85 21.88 16.45 0.78
N ASP A 86 22.76 15.43 0.88
CA ASP A 86 24.21 15.63 1.05
C ASP A 86 24.93 15.99 -0.27
N GLY A 87 24.20 16.15 -1.37
CA GLY A 87 24.74 16.50 -2.68
C GLY A 87 25.41 15.33 -3.41
N VAL A 88 25.14 14.10 -3.00
CA VAL A 88 25.67 12.88 -3.63
C VAL A 88 24.57 12.24 -4.46
N ALA A 89 24.86 11.93 -5.73
CA ALA A 89 23.94 11.16 -6.57
C ALA A 89 23.84 9.72 -6.04
N ALA A 90 22.64 9.30 -5.65
CA ALA A 90 22.35 7.94 -5.27
C ALA A 90 21.59 7.21 -6.40
N ASP A 91 21.73 5.89 -6.44
CA ASP A 91 20.83 5.02 -7.20
C ASP A 91 19.69 4.61 -6.28
N GLU A 92 18.52 5.23 -6.46
CA GLU A 92 17.33 5.02 -5.62
C GLU A 92 16.91 3.55 -5.64
N ILE A 93 17.04 2.86 -6.78
CA ILE A 93 16.69 1.46 -6.92
C ILE A 93 17.68 0.56 -6.16
N ALA A 94 18.96 0.93 -6.13
CA ALA A 94 19.95 0.22 -5.33
C ALA A 94 19.67 0.39 -3.82
N CYS A 95 19.33 1.58 -3.35
CA CYS A 95 18.93 1.83 -1.94
C CYS A 95 17.72 0.99 -1.56
N LEU A 96 16.68 0.96 -2.41
CA LEU A 96 15.49 0.12 -2.21
C LEU A 96 15.82 -1.37 -2.20
N TRP A 97 16.67 -1.84 -3.11
CA TRP A 97 17.10 -3.23 -3.15
C TRP A 97 17.84 -3.62 -1.88
N LEU A 98 18.75 -2.79 -1.39
CA LEU A 98 19.47 -3.01 -0.13
C LEU A 98 18.51 -3.05 1.07
N ALA A 99 17.50 -2.16 1.11
CA ALA A 99 16.45 -2.19 2.12
C ALA A 99 15.67 -3.52 2.08
N TYR A 100 15.27 -3.98 0.91
CA TYR A 100 14.56 -5.25 0.75
C TYR A 100 15.44 -6.47 1.09
N LEU A 101 16.75 -6.42 0.86
CA LEU A 101 17.66 -7.47 1.33
C LEU A 101 17.73 -7.50 2.87
N ARG A 102 17.66 -6.35 3.56
CA ARG A 102 17.54 -6.31 5.02
C ARG A 102 16.22 -6.92 5.50
N TRP A 103 15.10 -6.58 4.85
CA TRP A 103 13.82 -7.24 5.12
C TRP A 103 13.91 -8.76 4.91
N LEU A 104 14.48 -9.23 3.81
CA LEU A 104 14.64 -10.66 3.54
C LEU A 104 15.40 -11.38 4.67
N GLY A 105 16.39 -10.70 5.25
CA GLY A 105 17.15 -11.20 6.40
C GLY A 105 16.29 -11.42 7.66
N THR A 106 15.11 -10.81 7.74
CA THR A 106 14.15 -11.05 8.84
C THR A 106 13.22 -12.23 8.59
N GLN A 107 13.26 -12.82 7.37
CA GLN A 107 12.33 -13.86 6.92
C GLN A 107 12.91 -15.29 7.00
N ASP A 108 14.08 -15.47 7.58
CA ASP A 108 14.81 -16.76 7.66
C ASP A 108 15.05 -17.40 6.27
N VAL A 109 15.29 -16.58 5.26
CA VAL A 109 15.58 -17.02 3.89
C VAL A 109 17.05 -16.80 3.56
N ALA A 110 17.71 -17.83 3.05
CA ALA A 110 19.09 -17.73 2.60
C ALA A 110 19.20 -16.86 1.34
N VAL A 111 20.09 -15.90 1.38
CA VAL A 111 20.43 -15.05 0.22
C VAL A 111 21.63 -15.63 -0.50
N SER A 112 21.71 -15.46 -1.82
CA SER A 112 22.89 -15.83 -2.59
C SER A 112 24.17 -15.21 -2.01
N ALA A 113 25.25 -15.97 -1.96
CA ALA A 113 26.55 -15.49 -1.46
C ALA A 113 27.13 -14.32 -2.30
N SER A 114 26.61 -14.08 -3.48
CA SER A 114 26.99 -12.95 -4.34
C SER A 114 26.28 -11.65 -3.99
N ALA A 115 25.22 -11.70 -3.17
CA ALA A 115 24.50 -10.50 -2.76
C ALA A 115 25.39 -9.61 -1.88
N PRO A 116 25.24 -8.27 -1.99
CA PRO A 116 25.88 -7.36 -1.06
C PRO A 116 25.32 -7.55 0.35
N VAL A 117 26.13 -7.24 1.34
CA VAL A 117 25.68 -7.16 2.74
C VAL A 117 25.35 -5.71 3.05
N PRO A 118 24.05 -5.34 3.14
CA PRO A 118 23.68 -3.97 3.41
C PRO A 118 24.05 -3.55 4.83
N GLN A 119 24.35 -2.26 5.00
CA GLN A 119 24.57 -1.70 6.33
C GLN A 119 23.25 -1.63 7.11
N PRO A 120 23.27 -1.96 8.43
CA PRO A 120 22.06 -1.86 9.23
C PRO A 120 21.62 -0.40 9.41
N ARG A 121 20.31 -0.19 9.46
CA ARG A 121 19.68 1.11 9.72
C ARG A 121 18.76 1.02 10.93
N TRP A 122 18.15 2.13 11.33
CA TRP A 122 17.28 2.20 12.51
C TRP A 122 16.15 1.15 12.50
N ILE A 123 15.54 0.93 11.32
CA ILE A 123 14.46 -0.02 11.13
C ILE A 123 14.85 -1.46 11.49
N ASP A 124 16.09 -1.84 11.24
CA ASP A 124 16.60 -3.21 11.51
C ASP A 124 16.71 -3.53 13.00
N GLY A 125 16.68 -2.49 13.85
CA GLY A 125 16.63 -2.62 15.31
C GLY A 125 15.23 -2.93 15.86
N GLN A 126 14.18 -2.83 15.03
CA GLN A 126 12.80 -2.98 15.48
C GLN A 126 12.40 -4.46 15.54
N ALA A 127 12.23 -4.99 16.76
CA ALA A 127 11.96 -6.43 16.97
C ALA A 127 10.66 -6.89 16.31
N VAL A 128 9.64 -6.02 16.23
CA VAL A 128 8.34 -6.29 15.63
C VAL A 128 8.43 -6.66 14.13
N LEU A 129 9.47 -6.20 13.43
CA LEU A 129 9.68 -6.49 12.01
C LEU A 129 10.45 -7.81 11.76
N ARG A 130 10.81 -8.54 12.81
CA ARG A 130 11.58 -9.80 12.72
C ARG A 130 10.69 -11.04 12.80
N HIS A 131 9.48 -10.95 12.30
CA HIS A 131 8.53 -12.05 12.27
C HIS A 131 8.14 -12.38 10.84
N ARG A 132 8.14 -13.66 10.50
CA ARG A 132 7.63 -14.12 9.21
C ARG A 132 6.11 -14.16 9.26
N ARG A 133 5.45 -13.36 8.41
CA ARG A 133 4.00 -13.18 8.39
C ARG A 133 3.49 -13.18 6.96
N ALA A 134 3.16 -14.37 6.46
CA ALA A 134 2.64 -14.64 5.12
C ALA A 134 3.41 -14.01 3.93
N PRO A 135 4.77 -13.93 3.95
CA PRO A 135 5.50 -13.19 2.91
C PRO A 135 5.28 -13.78 1.53
N GLY A 136 5.03 -12.90 0.56
CA GLY A 136 4.80 -13.25 -0.83
C GLY A 136 5.98 -14.02 -1.46
N ASN A 137 5.69 -15.15 -2.12
CA ASN A 137 6.71 -16.01 -2.71
C ASN A 137 7.62 -15.32 -3.71
N ALA A 138 7.09 -14.39 -4.52
CA ALA A 138 7.88 -13.65 -5.49
C ALA A 138 8.81 -12.63 -4.82
N CYS A 139 8.41 -12.03 -3.70
CA CYS A 139 9.26 -11.16 -2.89
C CYS A 139 10.44 -11.96 -2.35
N LEU A 140 10.18 -13.10 -1.72
CA LEU A 140 11.23 -13.97 -1.17
C LEU A 140 12.17 -14.50 -2.26
N SER A 141 11.63 -15.14 -3.30
CA SER A 141 12.44 -15.78 -4.35
C SER A 141 13.23 -14.78 -5.18
N GLY A 142 12.64 -13.62 -5.50
CA GLY A 142 13.33 -12.58 -6.26
C GLY A 142 14.54 -12.01 -5.53
N LEU A 143 14.36 -11.67 -4.26
CA LEU A 143 15.44 -11.13 -3.43
C LEU A 143 16.50 -12.18 -3.08
N ALA A 144 16.09 -13.45 -2.88
CA ALA A 144 17.02 -14.55 -2.58
C ALA A 144 18.03 -14.83 -3.69
N THR A 145 17.75 -14.42 -4.93
CA THR A 145 18.71 -14.52 -6.05
C THR A 145 20.00 -13.73 -5.77
N GLY A 146 19.91 -12.66 -4.96
CA GLY A 146 21.00 -11.71 -4.76
C GLY A 146 21.32 -10.88 -6.00
N GLU A 147 20.42 -10.85 -6.99
CA GLU A 147 20.51 -10.02 -8.18
C GLU A 147 19.55 -8.84 -8.08
N MET A 148 20.02 -7.65 -8.44
CA MET A 148 19.16 -6.48 -8.55
C MET A 148 18.39 -6.55 -9.87
N GLY A 149 17.09 -6.87 -9.80
CA GLY A 149 16.20 -6.86 -10.95
C GLY A 149 16.05 -5.47 -11.56
N THR A 150 15.89 -5.39 -12.87
CA THR A 150 15.62 -4.14 -13.60
C THR A 150 14.47 -4.34 -14.56
N VAL A 151 13.90 -3.26 -15.09
CA VAL A 151 12.83 -3.33 -16.10
C VAL A 151 13.26 -4.15 -17.34
N ALA A 152 14.52 -4.03 -17.74
CA ALA A 152 15.05 -4.77 -18.91
C ALA A 152 15.37 -6.24 -18.56
N ARG A 153 15.70 -6.53 -17.33
CA ARG A 153 16.03 -7.86 -16.81
C ARG A 153 15.44 -8.03 -15.41
N PRO A 154 14.12 -8.18 -15.31
CA PRO A 154 13.48 -8.34 -14.02
C PRO A 154 13.77 -9.72 -13.43
N VAL A 155 13.76 -9.82 -12.11
CA VAL A 155 13.63 -11.11 -11.44
C VAL A 155 12.15 -11.54 -11.53
N ASN A 156 11.86 -12.84 -11.53
CA ASN A 156 10.51 -13.38 -11.66
C ASN A 156 9.69 -12.72 -12.80
N PRO A 157 10.10 -12.83 -14.07
CA PRO A 157 9.54 -12.07 -15.19
C PRO A 157 8.03 -12.26 -15.40
N ASP A 158 7.48 -13.40 -15.00
CA ASP A 158 6.07 -13.74 -15.16
C ASP A 158 5.22 -13.50 -13.90
N SER A 159 5.84 -13.08 -12.79
CA SER A 159 5.13 -12.83 -11.54
C SER A 159 4.32 -11.54 -11.61
N LYS A 160 3.02 -11.63 -11.34
CA LYS A 160 2.11 -10.48 -11.26
C LYS A 160 1.37 -10.38 -9.91
N GLY A 161 1.90 -11.00 -8.86
CA GLY A 161 1.35 -10.94 -7.52
C GLY A 161 1.23 -9.52 -6.95
N CYS A 162 0.39 -9.37 -5.91
CA CYS A 162 0.12 -8.12 -5.20
C CYS A 162 1.34 -7.51 -4.51
N GLY A 163 2.38 -8.30 -4.23
CA GLY A 163 3.58 -7.91 -3.48
C GLY A 163 4.35 -6.68 -3.99
N THR A 164 3.98 -6.11 -5.15
CA THR A 164 4.49 -4.83 -5.62
C THR A 164 3.61 -3.66 -5.21
N VAL A 165 2.29 -3.81 -5.39
CA VAL A 165 1.33 -2.72 -5.14
C VAL A 165 1.16 -2.45 -3.66
N MET A 166 1.11 -3.49 -2.82
CA MET A 166 0.92 -3.40 -1.37
C MET A 166 1.91 -2.44 -0.68
N ARG A 167 3.15 -2.37 -1.17
CA ARG A 167 4.26 -1.59 -0.59
C ARG A 167 4.58 -0.30 -1.34
N SER A 168 3.78 0.10 -2.34
CA SER A 168 4.18 1.17 -3.26
C SER A 168 3.61 2.56 -2.92
N ALA A 169 2.74 2.68 -1.92
CA ALA A 169 2.25 3.97 -1.44
C ALA A 169 3.37 5.00 -1.13
N PRO A 170 4.51 4.62 -0.51
CA PRO A 170 5.56 5.57 -0.15
C PRO A 170 6.15 6.37 -1.33
N PHE A 171 6.18 5.81 -2.55
CA PHE A 171 6.66 6.55 -3.72
C PHE A 171 5.79 7.78 -4.03
N GLY A 172 4.48 7.68 -3.78
CA GLY A 172 3.53 8.79 -3.95
C GLY A 172 3.61 9.84 -2.84
N LEU A 173 4.26 9.54 -1.73
CA LEU A 173 4.44 10.44 -0.60
C LEU A 173 5.68 11.35 -0.73
N ILE A 174 6.48 11.22 -1.80
CA ILE A 174 7.64 12.09 -2.04
C ILE A 174 7.14 13.40 -2.67
N PRO A 175 7.33 14.55 -2.01
CA PRO A 175 6.91 15.84 -2.55
C PRO A 175 7.87 16.35 -3.63
N HIS A 176 7.42 17.32 -4.42
CA HIS A 176 8.25 18.08 -5.36
C HIS A 176 8.93 17.28 -6.48
N ILE A 177 8.48 16.06 -6.75
CA ILE A 177 8.90 15.28 -7.93
C ILE A 177 7.78 15.21 -8.97
N SER A 178 8.13 14.98 -10.23
CA SER A 178 7.12 14.91 -11.29
C SER A 178 6.31 13.61 -11.24
N ARG A 179 5.11 13.63 -11.80
CA ARG A 179 4.24 12.43 -11.94
C ARG A 179 4.96 11.30 -12.69
N GLU A 180 5.75 11.65 -13.71
CA GLU A 180 6.55 10.72 -14.49
C GLU A 180 7.63 10.07 -13.63
N ALA A 181 8.27 10.85 -12.75
CA ALA A 181 9.29 10.34 -11.83
C ALA A 181 8.70 9.38 -10.80
N VAL A 182 7.57 9.72 -10.18
CA VAL A 182 6.84 8.83 -9.25
C VAL A 182 6.49 7.51 -9.94
N TYR A 183 5.86 7.59 -11.11
CA TYR A 183 5.42 6.42 -11.88
C TYR A 183 6.60 5.52 -12.26
N LYS A 184 7.68 6.14 -12.78
CA LYS A 184 8.88 5.43 -13.19
C LYS A 184 9.57 4.76 -12.01
N LEU A 185 9.81 5.49 -10.92
CA LEU A 185 10.51 4.99 -9.73
C LEU A 185 9.79 3.78 -9.13
N SER A 186 8.47 3.85 -8.99
CA SER A 186 7.65 2.75 -8.49
C SER A 186 7.67 1.53 -9.42
N SER A 187 7.53 1.73 -10.75
CA SER A 187 7.64 0.66 -11.74
C SER A 187 9.00 -0.02 -11.74
N ASP A 188 10.08 0.76 -11.60
CA ASP A 188 11.44 0.23 -11.55
C ASP A 188 11.68 -0.57 -10.27
N ALA A 189 11.23 -0.06 -9.12
CA ALA A 189 11.32 -0.74 -7.82
C ALA A 189 10.55 -2.07 -7.81
N ALA A 190 9.41 -2.15 -8.49
CA ALA A 190 8.66 -3.39 -8.62
C ALA A 190 9.47 -4.50 -9.30
N SER A 191 10.37 -4.16 -10.25
CA SER A 191 11.22 -5.11 -10.96
C SER A 191 12.23 -5.84 -10.06
N LEU A 192 12.45 -5.35 -8.84
CA LEU A 192 13.29 -5.99 -7.83
C LEU A 192 12.72 -7.33 -7.34
N THR A 193 11.43 -7.59 -7.57
CA THR A 193 10.76 -8.82 -7.12
C THR A 193 9.79 -9.41 -8.15
N HIS A 194 9.16 -8.57 -8.99
CA HIS A 194 8.14 -8.97 -9.95
C HIS A 194 8.40 -8.34 -11.31
N GLY A 195 8.40 -9.14 -12.36
CA GLY A 195 8.71 -8.67 -13.71
C GLY A 195 7.50 -8.41 -14.60
N HIS A 196 6.35 -9.00 -14.30
CA HIS A 196 5.18 -8.88 -15.17
C HIS A 196 4.72 -7.41 -15.29
N PRO A 197 4.38 -6.94 -16.52
CA PRO A 197 3.93 -5.55 -16.70
C PRO A 197 2.76 -5.15 -15.79
N SER A 198 1.76 -6.03 -15.60
CA SER A 198 0.62 -5.73 -14.71
C SER A 198 1.09 -5.43 -13.29
N ALA A 199 1.99 -6.23 -12.70
CA ALA A 199 2.50 -5.98 -11.35
C ALA A 199 3.23 -4.65 -11.24
N ARG A 200 4.14 -4.36 -12.19
CA ARG A 200 4.94 -3.14 -12.17
C ARG A 200 4.10 -1.89 -12.39
N LEU A 201 3.17 -1.94 -13.34
CA LEU A 201 2.35 -0.78 -13.69
C LEU A 201 1.20 -0.56 -12.70
N SER A 202 0.72 -1.60 -11.99
CA SER A 202 -0.22 -1.45 -10.87
C SER A 202 0.42 -0.72 -9.70
N ALA A 203 1.66 -1.08 -9.33
CA ALA A 203 2.43 -0.36 -8.32
C ALA A 203 2.62 1.12 -8.70
N ALA A 204 3.01 1.38 -9.95
CA ALA A 204 3.21 2.73 -10.46
C ALA A 204 1.91 3.56 -10.48
N ALA A 205 0.79 2.95 -10.90
CA ALA A 205 -0.52 3.60 -10.92
C ALA A 205 -1.00 3.93 -9.50
N PHE A 206 -0.78 3.01 -8.54
CA PHE A 206 -1.11 3.25 -7.14
C PHE A 206 -0.27 4.38 -6.55
N SER A 207 1.04 4.38 -6.77
CA SER A 207 1.92 5.47 -6.34
C SER A 207 1.48 6.83 -6.93
N LEU A 208 1.10 6.85 -8.20
CA LEU A 208 0.59 8.07 -8.84
C LEU A 208 -0.76 8.53 -8.25
N LEU A 209 -1.64 7.59 -7.90
CA LEU A 209 -2.90 7.88 -7.21
C LEU A 209 -2.62 8.55 -5.87
N ILE A 210 -1.75 7.96 -5.04
CA ILE A 210 -1.34 8.55 -3.75
C ILE A 210 -0.73 9.95 -3.94
N HIS A 211 0.14 10.12 -4.94
CA HIS A 211 0.75 11.41 -5.25
C HIS A 211 -0.29 12.49 -5.58
N ASN A 212 -1.28 12.15 -6.41
CA ASN A 212 -2.37 13.06 -6.73
C ASN A 212 -3.22 13.44 -5.50
N LEU A 213 -3.47 12.49 -4.60
CA LEU A 213 -4.19 12.74 -3.33
C LEU A 213 -3.41 13.71 -2.43
N VAL A 214 -2.13 13.47 -2.26
CA VAL A 214 -1.25 14.35 -1.46
C VAL A 214 -1.17 15.75 -2.07
N ALA A 215 -1.22 15.86 -3.40
CA ALA A 215 -1.31 17.13 -4.12
C ALA A 215 -2.68 17.83 -4.00
N GLY A 216 -3.68 17.20 -3.36
CA GLY A 216 -4.98 17.80 -3.07
C GLY A 216 -6.12 17.41 -4.00
N SER A 217 -5.93 16.43 -4.89
CA SER A 217 -7.02 15.88 -5.72
C SER A 217 -8.04 15.13 -4.85
N ASP A 218 -9.31 15.12 -5.24
CA ASP A 218 -10.27 14.18 -4.68
C ASP A 218 -10.00 12.75 -5.17
N ILE A 219 -10.51 11.75 -4.44
CA ILE A 219 -10.18 10.35 -4.67
C ILE A 219 -10.57 9.89 -6.08
N ARG A 220 -11.78 10.25 -6.55
CA ARG A 220 -12.25 9.84 -7.87
C ARG A 220 -11.46 10.50 -9.00
N SER A 221 -11.14 11.77 -8.86
CA SER A 221 -10.29 12.49 -9.81
C SER A 221 -8.87 11.89 -9.84
N ALA A 222 -8.27 11.62 -8.68
CA ALA A 222 -6.95 10.99 -8.58
C ALA A 222 -6.91 9.62 -9.28
N ALA A 223 -7.95 8.79 -9.09
CA ALA A 223 -8.07 7.48 -9.73
C ALA A 223 -8.30 7.59 -11.25
N THR A 224 -9.13 8.53 -11.68
CA THR A 224 -9.39 8.79 -13.11
C THR A 224 -8.12 9.26 -13.82
N ASP A 225 -7.36 10.13 -13.18
CA ASP A 225 -6.07 10.61 -13.70
C ASP A 225 -5.02 9.50 -13.77
N ALA A 226 -4.99 8.61 -12.78
CA ALA A 226 -4.10 7.45 -12.80
C ALA A 226 -4.46 6.50 -13.96
N LEU A 227 -5.74 6.19 -14.17
CA LEU A 227 -6.22 5.40 -15.31
C LEU A 227 -5.87 6.08 -16.65
N ALA A 228 -6.10 7.39 -16.77
CA ALA A 228 -5.75 8.13 -17.97
C ALA A 228 -4.24 8.07 -18.27
N TYR A 229 -3.40 8.13 -17.21
CA TYR A 229 -1.96 8.00 -17.35
C TYR A 229 -1.56 6.60 -17.84
N VAL A 230 -2.10 5.53 -17.22
CA VAL A 230 -1.88 4.13 -17.64
C VAL A 230 -2.24 3.93 -19.12
N ASN A 231 -3.34 4.52 -19.58
CA ASN A 231 -3.77 4.40 -20.99
C ASN A 231 -2.85 5.12 -21.97
N ASN A 232 -2.06 6.10 -21.51
CA ASN A 232 -1.20 6.92 -22.37
C ASN A 232 0.28 6.49 -22.36
N VAL A 233 0.73 5.67 -21.42
CA VAL A 233 2.12 5.19 -21.41
C VAL A 233 2.39 4.16 -22.52
N PRO A 234 3.64 4.07 -23.05
CA PRO A 234 3.97 3.14 -24.12
C PRO A 234 3.80 1.67 -23.76
N THR A 235 4.22 1.30 -22.55
CA THR A 235 4.06 -0.06 -22.03
C THR A 235 2.60 -0.24 -21.63
N LYS A 236 1.93 -1.25 -22.16
CA LYS A 236 0.53 -1.52 -21.89
C LYS A 236 0.37 -2.64 -20.86
N ALA A 237 -0.58 -2.46 -19.96
CA ALA A 237 -1.13 -3.47 -19.06
C ALA A 237 -2.65 -3.41 -19.20
N ALA A 238 -3.21 -4.10 -20.18
CA ALA A 238 -4.63 -4.09 -20.46
C ALA A 238 -5.45 -4.54 -19.24
N GLU A 239 -4.98 -5.57 -18.54
CA GLU A 239 -5.59 -6.08 -17.31
C GLU A 239 -5.74 -4.99 -16.24
N LEU A 240 -4.70 -4.18 -16.03
CA LEU A 240 -4.75 -3.06 -15.07
C LEU A 240 -5.77 -2.00 -15.50
N ALA A 241 -5.76 -1.59 -16.76
CA ALA A 241 -6.69 -0.58 -17.25
C ALA A 241 -8.15 -1.05 -17.11
N GLU A 242 -8.42 -2.30 -17.49
CA GLU A 242 -9.75 -2.94 -17.37
C GLU A 242 -10.23 -2.99 -15.91
N ARG A 243 -9.34 -3.37 -14.97
CA ARG A 243 -9.67 -3.45 -13.53
C ARG A 243 -9.93 -2.07 -12.92
N LEU A 244 -9.11 -1.07 -13.24
CA LEU A 244 -9.33 0.31 -12.76
C LEU A 244 -10.60 0.91 -13.33
N GLU A 245 -10.87 0.70 -14.62
CA GLU A 245 -12.11 1.15 -15.25
C GLU A 245 -13.33 0.49 -14.61
N ALA A 246 -13.29 -0.83 -14.38
CA ALA A 246 -14.36 -1.56 -13.70
C ALA A 246 -14.60 -1.02 -12.27
N ALA A 247 -13.55 -0.78 -11.48
CA ALA A 247 -13.67 -0.22 -10.14
C ALA A 247 -14.34 1.16 -10.15
N LEU A 248 -13.94 2.04 -11.08
CA LEU A 248 -14.54 3.38 -11.25
C LEU A 248 -16.01 3.31 -11.68
N GLN A 249 -16.35 2.41 -12.59
CA GLN A 249 -17.73 2.26 -13.08
C GLN A 249 -18.65 1.64 -12.05
N LEU A 250 -18.20 0.56 -11.39
CA LEU A 250 -19.01 -0.18 -10.39
C LEU A 250 -19.22 0.66 -9.12
N SER A 251 -18.21 1.41 -8.68
CA SER A 251 -18.34 2.29 -7.52
C SER A 251 -19.25 3.52 -7.78
N ALA A 252 -19.62 3.80 -9.01
CA ALA A 252 -20.59 4.86 -9.36
C ALA A 252 -22.03 4.33 -9.39
N GLN A 253 -22.26 3.04 -9.22
CA GLN A 253 -23.60 2.46 -9.19
C GLN A 253 -24.33 2.81 -7.87
N PRO A 254 -25.66 2.95 -7.89
CA PRO A 254 -26.43 3.30 -6.70
C PRO A 254 -26.42 2.21 -5.60
N THR A 255 -26.12 0.98 -5.99
CA THR A 255 -26.07 -0.17 -5.06
C THR A 255 -24.64 -0.72 -5.01
N MET A 256 -24.10 -0.79 -3.81
CA MET A 256 -22.79 -1.39 -3.57
C MET A 256 -22.87 -2.91 -3.79
N LEU A 257 -21.85 -3.48 -4.42
CA LEU A 257 -21.73 -4.93 -4.62
C LEU A 257 -21.55 -5.66 -3.28
N GLY A 258 -22.14 -6.84 -3.17
CA GLY A 258 -21.78 -7.77 -2.12
C GLY A 258 -20.38 -8.36 -2.33
N PRO A 259 -19.77 -8.97 -1.29
CA PRO A 259 -18.41 -9.52 -1.38
C PRO A 259 -18.20 -10.50 -2.53
N GLU A 260 -19.15 -11.40 -2.75
CA GLU A 260 -19.10 -12.41 -3.81
C GLU A 260 -19.21 -11.78 -5.22
N GLU A 261 -20.04 -10.73 -5.36
CA GLU A 261 -20.20 -9.98 -6.60
C GLU A 261 -18.94 -9.13 -6.89
N MET A 262 -18.35 -8.54 -5.83
CA MET A 262 -17.13 -7.76 -5.93
C MET A 262 -15.96 -8.61 -6.41
N THR A 263 -15.71 -9.78 -5.81
CA THR A 263 -14.64 -10.68 -6.24
C THR A 263 -14.88 -11.24 -7.64
N ALA A 264 -16.13 -11.54 -8.01
CA ALA A 264 -16.45 -11.96 -9.38
C ALA A 264 -16.16 -10.88 -10.42
N ALA A 265 -16.35 -9.60 -10.08
CA ALA A 265 -16.14 -8.47 -11.00
C ALA A 265 -14.69 -7.96 -11.02
N LEU A 266 -14.04 -7.87 -9.87
CA LEU A 266 -12.74 -7.21 -9.69
C LEU A 266 -11.58 -8.18 -9.43
N GLY A 267 -11.87 -9.44 -9.12
CA GLY A 267 -10.89 -10.45 -8.72
C GLY A 267 -10.77 -10.58 -7.21
N GLU A 268 -9.92 -11.52 -6.77
CA GLU A 268 -9.72 -11.86 -5.36
C GLU A 268 -8.56 -11.08 -4.71
N GLY A 269 -7.82 -10.28 -5.47
CA GLY A 269 -6.73 -9.44 -4.94
C GLY A 269 -5.35 -10.10 -4.95
N TRP A 270 -5.22 -11.40 -5.24
CA TRP A 270 -3.92 -12.08 -5.26
C TRP A 270 -2.94 -11.56 -6.31
N VAL A 271 -3.42 -10.87 -7.33
CA VAL A 271 -2.60 -10.20 -8.34
C VAL A 271 -2.75 -8.69 -8.26
N ALA A 272 -1.71 -7.97 -8.64
CA ALA A 272 -1.55 -6.54 -8.36
C ALA A 272 -2.69 -5.66 -8.88
N GLU A 273 -3.17 -5.92 -10.09
CA GLU A 273 -4.27 -5.18 -10.70
C GLU A 273 -5.62 -5.41 -10.00
N GLU A 274 -5.83 -6.61 -9.46
CA GLU A 274 -7.04 -6.95 -8.70
C GLU A 274 -7.00 -6.30 -7.31
N ALA A 275 -5.87 -6.42 -6.59
CA ALA A 275 -5.71 -5.82 -5.27
C ALA A 275 -5.95 -4.30 -5.32
N LEU A 276 -5.36 -3.62 -6.32
CA LEU A 276 -5.58 -2.18 -6.51
C LEU A 276 -7.04 -1.85 -6.81
N ALA A 277 -7.70 -2.65 -7.66
CA ALA A 277 -9.09 -2.40 -8.04
C ALA A 277 -10.05 -2.63 -6.87
N VAL A 278 -9.87 -3.68 -6.06
CA VAL A 278 -10.71 -3.97 -4.88
C VAL A 278 -10.53 -2.88 -3.82
N GLY A 279 -9.29 -2.52 -3.47
CA GLY A 279 -9.02 -1.45 -2.51
C GLY A 279 -9.60 -0.10 -2.96
N LEU A 280 -9.43 0.25 -4.24
CA LEU A 280 -10.02 1.47 -4.82
C LEU A 280 -11.55 1.43 -4.82
N TYR A 281 -12.15 0.30 -5.21
CA TYR A 281 -13.60 0.12 -5.19
C TYR A 281 -14.16 0.29 -3.77
N ALA A 282 -13.54 -0.31 -2.78
CA ALA A 282 -13.96 -0.22 -1.38
C ALA A 282 -14.02 1.23 -0.90
N VAL A 283 -13.02 2.03 -1.24
CA VAL A 283 -12.97 3.46 -0.92
C VAL A 283 -14.04 4.26 -1.68
N LEU A 284 -14.19 4.03 -2.99
CA LEU A 284 -15.09 4.82 -3.83
C LEU A 284 -16.56 4.45 -3.70
N SER A 285 -16.90 3.21 -3.30
CA SER A 285 -18.27 2.73 -3.12
C SER A 285 -18.84 3.06 -1.75
N THR A 286 -17.99 3.42 -0.79
CA THR A 286 -18.38 3.84 0.55
C THR A 286 -18.29 5.37 0.66
N SER A 287 -19.11 5.93 1.53
CA SER A 287 -19.05 7.35 1.87
C SER A 287 -19.64 7.57 3.26
N ALA A 288 -19.18 8.61 3.92
CA ALA A 288 -19.77 9.09 5.17
C ALA A 288 -19.47 10.59 5.31
N THR A 289 -20.25 11.28 6.15
CA THR A 289 -20.01 12.69 6.46
C THR A 289 -18.72 12.86 7.25
N GLU A 290 -18.47 11.92 8.18
CA GLU A 290 -17.30 11.92 9.02
C GLU A 290 -16.17 11.05 8.40
N PRO A 291 -14.95 11.59 8.22
CA PRO A 291 -13.82 10.86 7.64
C PRO A 291 -13.51 9.53 8.34
N THR A 292 -13.57 9.49 9.67
CA THR A 292 -13.33 8.27 10.46
C THR A 292 -14.36 7.17 10.18
N GLU A 293 -15.61 7.54 9.98
CA GLU A 293 -16.65 6.59 9.61
C GLU A 293 -16.48 6.08 8.17
N HIS A 294 -16.05 6.96 7.26
CA HIS A 294 -15.69 6.53 5.89
C HIS A 294 -14.54 5.52 5.93
N PHE A 295 -13.51 5.79 6.73
CA PHE A 295 -12.38 4.89 6.92
C PHE A 295 -12.84 3.50 7.39
N ARG A 296 -13.64 3.43 8.46
CA ARG A 296 -14.17 2.16 8.97
C ARG A 296 -14.95 1.38 7.93
N ARG A 297 -15.85 2.04 7.21
CA ARG A 297 -16.69 1.40 6.19
C ARG A 297 -15.86 0.87 5.02
N ALA A 298 -14.93 1.66 4.53
CA ALA A 298 -14.10 1.26 3.41
C ALA A 298 -13.20 0.08 3.77
N ILE A 299 -12.56 0.09 4.95
CA ILE A 299 -11.78 -1.05 5.41
C ILE A 299 -12.66 -2.30 5.54
N ALA A 300 -13.85 -2.18 6.12
CA ALA A 300 -14.76 -3.32 6.23
C ALA A 300 -15.16 -3.91 4.87
N VAL A 301 -15.32 -3.09 3.82
CA VAL A 301 -15.57 -3.58 2.46
C VAL A 301 -14.31 -4.22 1.88
N ALA A 302 -13.15 -3.60 2.08
CA ALA A 302 -11.87 -4.04 1.51
C ALA A 302 -11.42 -5.41 2.04
N ILE A 303 -11.75 -5.78 3.29
CA ILE A 303 -11.23 -6.99 3.92
C ILE A 303 -12.23 -8.16 4.00
N ASN A 304 -13.53 -7.92 3.84
CA ASN A 304 -14.55 -8.97 3.99
C ASN A 304 -14.90 -9.62 2.65
N HIS A 305 -13.96 -10.35 2.07
CA HIS A 305 -14.14 -11.14 0.85
C HIS A 305 -13.28 -12.39 0.89
N SER A 306 -13.48 -13.31 -0.04
CA SER A 306 -12.58 -14.46 -0.22
C SER A 306 -11.41 -14.01 -1.09
N GLY A 307 -10.21 -13.83 -0.50
CA GLY A 307 -9.03 -13.38 -1.23
C GLY A 307 -8.01 -12.66 -0.35
N ASP A 308 -7.17 -11.90 -0.99
CA ASP A 308 -6.02 -11.15 -0.43
C ASP A 308 -6.49 -9.92 0.36
N SER A 309 -7.02 -10.18 1.55
CA SER A 309 -7.70 -9.16 2.36
C SER A 309 -6.74 -8.16 3.02
N ASP A 310 -5.53 -8.55 3.35
CA ASP A 310 -4.51 -7.65 3.92
C ASP A 310 -4.03 -6.63 2.88
N SER A 311 -3.67 -7.06 1.67
CA SER A 311 -3.29 -6.14 0.58
C SER A 311 -4.42 -5.19 0.19
N THR A 312 -5.66 -5.68 0.04
CA THR A 312 -6.80 -4.81 -0.32
C THR A 312 -7.16 -3.85 0.80
N GLY A 313 -7.08 -4.28 2.06
CA GLY A 313 -7.22 -3.45 3.25
C GLY A 313 -6.13 -2.39 3.36
N SER A 314 -4.87 -2.78 3.16
CA SER A 314 -3.71 -1.88 3.15
C SER A 314 -3.85 -0.77 2.10
N ILE A 315 -4.20 -1.14 0.87
CA ILE A 315 -4.42 -0.18 -0.23
C ILE A 315 -5.52 0.82 0.11
N ALA A 316 -6.67 0.34 0.61
CA ALA A 316 -7.78 1.21 1.01
C ALA A 316 -7.38 2.17 2.15
N GLY A 317 -6.66 1.67 3.14
CA GLY A 317 -6.14 2.45 4.25
C GLY A 317 -5.13 3.52 3.82
N ASN A 318 -4.19 3.16 2.93
CA ASN A 318 -3.24 4.11 2.36
C ASN A 318 -3.95 5.26 1.60
N ILE A 319 -4.97 4.93 0.78
CA ILE A 319 -5.74 5.92 0.01
C ILE A 319 -6.43 6.91 0.96
N LEU A 320 -7.18 6.41 1.93
CA LEU A 320 -7.95 7.27 2.84
C LEU A 320 -7.06 8.09 3.76
N GLY A 321 -5.98 7.49 4.26
CA GLY A 321 -5.00 8.22 5.07
C GLY A 321 -4.27 9.32 4.28
N ALA A 322 -3.91 9.07 3.01
CA ALA A 322 -3.35 10.08 2.13
C ALA A 322 -4.35 11.20 1.81
N TYR A 323 -5.63 10.87 1.71
CA TYR A 323 -6.68 11.85 1.39
C TYR A 323 -7.09 12.70 2.58
N TYR A 324 -7.44 12.06 3.70
CA TYR A 324 -7.98 12.73 4.89
C TYR A 324 -6.93 13.10 5.95
N GLY A 325 -5.69 12.58 5.83
CA GLY A 325 -4.69 12.72 6.88
C GLY A 325 -4.89 11.74 8.05
N GLU A 326 -4.03 11.86 9.05
CA GLU A 326 -4.02 11.00 10.23
C GLU A 326 -5.31 11.12 11.07
N GLU A 327 -5.98 12.26 11.01
CA GLU A 327 -7.18 12.56 11.80
C GLU A 327 -8.38 11.69 11.41
N CYS A 328 -8.36 11.02 10.25
CA CYS A 328 -9.42 10.08 9.89
C CYS A 328 -9.28 8.71 10.54
N LEU A 329 -8.13 8.40 11.14
CA LEU A 329 -7.86 7.09 11.71
C LEU A 329 -8.58 6.93 13.05
N PRO A 330 -9.32 5.81 13.24
CA PRO A 330 -10.02 5.58 14.50
C PRO A 330 -9.04 5.44 15.68
N ALA A 331 -9.23 6.21 16.75
CA ALA A 331 -8.34 6.21 17.91
C ALA A 331 -8.25 4.83 18.58
N ASP A 332 -9.39 4.14 18.73
CA ASP A 332 -9.47 2.79 19.28
C ASP A 332 -8.74 1.74 18.41
N TRP A 333 -8.66 1.95 17.09
CA TRP A 333 -7.90 1.09 16.19
C TRP A 333 -6.40 1.37 16.28
N LEU A 334 -6.00 2.64 16.41
CA LEU A 334 -4.60 3.01 16.61
C LEU A 334 -4.05 2.49 17.95
N GLU A 335 -4.87 2.44 18.99
CA GLU A 335 -4.51 1.85 20.29
C GLU A 335 -4.34 0.33 20.20
N ALA A 336 -5.07 -0.34 19.32
CA ALA A 336 -5.01 -1.78 19.12
C ALA A 336 -3.98 -2.22 18.05
N LEU A 337 -3.48 -1.28 17.25
CA LEU A 337 -2.49 -1.56 16.21
C LEU A 337 -1.15 -1.98 16.83
N GLU A 338 -0.51 -3.00 16.27
CA GLU A 338 0.82 -3.42 16.65
C GLU A 338 1.85 -2.32 16.32
N ALA A 339 2.65 -1.94 17.31
CA ALA A 339 3.80 -1.02 17.19
C ALA A 339 3.55 0.26 16.34
N PRO A 340 2.51 1.04 16.59
CA PRO A 340 2.22 2.25 15.82
C PRO A 340 3.35 3.29 15.90
N GLU A 341 4.16 3.25 16.96
CA GLU A 341 5.34 4.10 17.13
C GLU A 341 6.45 3.81 16.12
N VAL A 342 6.60 2.54 15.67
CA VAL A 342 7.56 2.17 14.63
C VAL A 342 7.12 2.72 13.27
N ILE A 343 5.83 2.61 12.96
CA ILE A 343 5.25 3.15 11.72
C ILE A 343 5.36 4.68 11.69
N ARG A 344 5.04 5.36 12.80
CA ARG A 344 5.23 6.82 12.95
C ARG A 344 6.70 7.21 12.80
N GLY A 345 7.61 6.46 13.42
CA GLY A 345 9.05 6.71 13.31
C GLY A 345 9.54 6.66 11.86
N MET A 346 9.03 5.74 11.05
CA MET A 346 9.35 5.68 9.61
C MET A 346 8.72 6.84 8.83
N ALA A 347 7.47 7.21 9.15
CA ALA A 347 6.83 8.39 8.56
C ALA A 347 7.63 9.67 8.87
N ASP A 348 8.03 9.84 10.12
CA ASP A 348 8.82 11.00 10.57
C ASP A 348 10.22 11.02 9.92
N SER A 349 10.84 9.86 9.71
CA SER A 349 12.10 9.76 8.95
C SER A 349 11.95 10.23 7.50
N LEU A 350 10.85 9.84 6.82
CA LEU A 350 10.56 10.33 5.47
C LEU A 350 10.32 11.86 5.46
N LEU A 351 9.56 12.35 6.43
CA LEU A 351 9.29 13.79 6.56
C LEU A 351 10.57 14.59 6.81
N ALA A 352 11.47 14.11 7.65
CA ALA A 352 12.73 14.78 7.95
C ALA A 352 13.61 15.01 6.71
N VAL A 353 13.59 14.09 5.74
CA VAL A 353 14.40 14.19 4.52
C VAL A 353 13.67 14.88 3.35
N THR A 354 12.35 15.11 3.47
CA THR A 354 11.53 15.69 2.40
C THR A 354 11.07 17.12 2.68
N THR A 355 11.08 17.59 3.94
CA THR A 355 10.59 18.91 4.36
C THR A 355 11.68 19.83 4.93
N GLY A 356 12.95 19.37 4.91
CA GLY A 356 14.12 20.11 5.42
C GLY A 356 14.63 21.20 4.50
#